data_7a563871ba15e06005b66981a1cb7623
#
_entry.id   7a563871ba15e06005b66981a1cb7623
#
_cell.length_a   1.000
_cell.length_b   1.000
_cell.length_c   1.000
_cell.angle_alpha   90.00
_cell.angle_beta   90.00
_cell.angle_gamma   90.00
#
_symmetry.space_group_name_H-M   'P 1'
#
loop_
_entity.id
_entity.type
_entity.pdbx_description
1 polymer ?
#
loop_
_entity_poly.entity_id
_entity_poly.type
_entity_poly.pdbx_seq_one_letter_code
_entity_poly.pdbx_strand_id
1 'polypeptide(L)'
;QQQGNALGEKLVDAFRTDTRNIWAGSVMVRQPIYMGGAIIAANKIADIGEQIAENDLDQQTQSTLYSIDQAYWLAVSLKQKQKLAISYRDLVKKLNEDVHKMIQQGVATKADGLKVDVKVNEAEMQITQAEDGLALSKMLLCQLCGIPMNQEITLADEDKETLALSGTPVDTEQQKVAAQDSALNTRPELRMLQNALDISKEATKMVRAINLPHVMLTGGYMISNPNVFNGFQKKFTGVWNVGVMVHVPVWNWFDGAYKVRAAKAASNIAQMNLDDTREKIHLQITQSQFKVKEAQKKLNMAMKNIASADENLRCANLGFKEGVMEVTDVMAAQTAWQKAQSQKIDAEIDVKLTQVGLNKALGILQ
;
A
#
# COMPACT_ATOMS: atom_id res chain seq x y z
N GLN A 1 -13.14 -95.09 11.77
CA GLN A 1 -12.12 -94.03 11.96
C GLN A 1 -11.93 -93.12 10.71
N GLN A 2 -12.05 -93.66 9.49
CA GLN A 2 -11.87 -92.84 8.26
C GLN A 2 -12.96 -91.82 8.03
N GLN A 3 -14.23 -92.06 8.42
CA GLN A 3 -15.32 -91.15 8.27
C GLN A 3 -15.27 -89.96 9.27
N GLY A 4 -14.70 -90.17 10.47
CA GLY A 4 -14.50 -89.11 11.47
C GLY A 4 -13.47 -88.09 11.04
N ASN A 5 -12.37 -88.54 10.41
CA ASN A 5 -11.29 -87.67 9.94
C ASN A 5 -11.78 -86.78 8.73
N ALA A 6 -12.57 -87.37 7.84
CA ALA A 6 -13.10 -86.60 6.69
C ALA A 6 -14.11 -85.51 7.11
N LEU A 7 -14.85 -85.76 8.22
CA LEU A 7 -15.76 -84.74 8.79
C LEU A 7 -14.96 -83.62 9.50
N GLY A 8 -13.89 -84.01 10.20
CA GLY A 8 -12.99 -83.04 10.83
C GLY A 8 -12.24 -82.13 9.85
N GLU A 9 -11.75 -82.72 8.75
CA GLU A 9 -11.08 -81.92 7.70
C GLU A 9 -12.06 -80.97 7.00
N LYS A 10 -13.30 -81.40 6.71
CA LYS A 10 -14.34 -80.54 6.16
C LYS A 10 -14.74 -79.42 7.10
N LEU A 11 -14.78 -79.65 8.39
CA LEU A 11 -15.00 -78.63 9.40
C LEU A 11 -13.85 -77.62 9.45
N VAL A 12 -12.61 -78.09 9.49
CA VAL A 12 -11.42 -77.22 9.47
C VAL A 12 -11.34 -76.37 8.18
N ASP A 13 -11.65 -76.99 7.03
CA ASP A 13 -11.66 -76.23 5.75
C ASP A 13 -12.82 -75.22 5.67
N ALA A 14 -13.98 -75.53 6.30
CA ALA A 14 -15.10 -74.58 6.37
C ALA A 14 -14.77 -73.32 7.21
N PHE A 15 -13.86 -73.44 8.19
CA PHE A 15 -13.37 -72.30 9.00
C PHE A 15 -12.04 -71.71 8.50
N ARG A 16 -11.46 -72.29 7.44
CA ARG A 16 -10.16 -71.83 6.90
C ARG A 16 -10.39 -70.62 6.02
N THR A 17 -10.17 -69.42 6.55
CA THR A 17 -10.27 -68.17 5.82
C THR A 17 -8.96 -67.89 5.13
N ASP A 18 -8.97 -67.79 3.79
CA ASP A 18 -7.80 -67.34 3.04
C ASP A 18 -7.79 -65.81 2.99
N THR A 19 -6.94 -65.24 3.83
CA THR A 19 -6.77 -63.76 3.97
C THR A 19 -5.57 -63.24 3.19
N ARG A 20 -4.97 -63.99 2.26
CA ARG A 20 -3.76 -63.55 1.52
C ARG A 20 -4.05 -62.43 0.52
N ASN A 21 -5.28 -62.33 0.03
CA ASN A 21 -5.72 -61.29 -0.92
C ASN A 21 -7.05 -60.69 -0.43
N ILE A 22 -6.96 -59.53 0.25
CA ILE A 22 -8.13 -58.77 0.70
C ILE A 22 -8.26 -57.53 -0.17
N TRP A 23 -9.43 -57.41 -0.78
CA TRP A 23 -9.82 -56.20 -1.52
C TRP A 23 -10.94 -55.51 -0.75
N ALA A 24 -10.77 -54.20 -0.48
CA ALA A 24 -11.75 -53.41 0.21
C ALA A 24 -11.85 -52.02 -0.43
N GLY A 25 -13.06 -51.55 -0.60
CA GLY A 25 -13.36 -50.16 -1.01
C GLY A 25 -14.48 -49.60 -0.15
N SER A 26 -14.45 -48.36 0.19
CA SER A 26 -15.49 -47.71 0.96
C SER A 26 -15.79 -46.31 0.49
N VAL A 27 -17.06 -45.92 0.50
CA VAL A 27 -17.51 -44.54 0.38
C VAL A 27 -18.21 -44.18 1.68
N MET A 28 -17.79 -43.07 2.30
CA MET A 28 -18.34 -42.62 3.57
C MET A 28 -18.77 -41.17 3.45
N VAL A 29 -20.00 -40.88 3.85
CA VAL A 29 -20.57 -39.53 3.94
C VAL A 29 -20.71 -39.19 5.42
N ARG A 30 -20.23 -38.01 5.80
CA ARG A 30 -20.37 -37.43 7.14
C ARG A 30 -20.93 -36.03 7.03
N GLN A 31 -22.11 -35.82 7.60
CA GLN A 31 -22.76 -34.51 7.61
C GLN A 31 -22.86 -34.03 9.06
N PRO A 32 -22.12 -33.00 9.46
CA PRO A 32 -22.29 -32.37 10.77
C PRO A 32 -23.64 -31.68 10.82
N ILE A 33 -24.45 -32.03 11.84
CA ILE A 33 -25.75 -31.38 12.11
C ILE A 33 -25.56 -30.28 13.14
N TYR A 34 -24.79 -30.56 14.18
CA TYR A 34 -24.47 -29.59 15.25
C TYR A 34 -23.06 -29.80 15.74
N MET A 35 -22.28 -28.72 15.76
CA MET A 35 -20.86 -28.69 16.15
C MET A 35 -20.61 -27.62 17.21
N GLY A 36 -21.52 -27.50 18.20
CA GLY A 36 -21.36 -26.50 19.26
C GLY A 36 -21.35 -25.04 18.78
N GLY A 37 -21.86 -24.76 17.57
CA GLY A 37 -21.80 -23.44 16.95
C GLY A 37 -20.53 -23.15 16.11
N ALA A 38 -19.58 -24.11 16.04
CA ALA A 38 -18.33 -23.92 15.31
C ALA A 38 -18.55 -23.63 13.82
N ILE A 39 -19.51 -24.28 13.15
CA ILE A 39 -19.83 -24.07 11.73
C ILE A 39 -20.33 -22.64 11.49
N ILE A 40 -21.21 -22.15 12.37
CA ILE A 40 -21.74 -20.77 12.29
C ILE A 40 -20.60 -19.76 12.45
N ALA A 41 -19.73 -19.98 13.43
CA ALA A 41 -18.58 -19.12 13.65
C ALA A 41 -17.59 -19.17 12.49
N ALA A 42 -17.35 -20.35 11.89
CA ALA A 42 -16.49 -20.50 10.71
C ALA A 42 -17.05 -19.77 9.48
N ASN A 43 -18.36 -19.85 9.23
CA ASN A 43 -18.98 -19.10 8.14
C ASN A 43 -18.86 -17.59 8.36
N LYS A 44 -19.09 -17.11 9.58
CA LYS A 44 -18.89 -15.68 9.90
C LYS A 44 -17.44 -15.24 9.72
N ILE A 45 -16.47 -16.08 10.08
CA ILE A 45 -15.04 -15.79 9.83
C ILE A 45 -14.78 -15.67 8.34
N ALA A 46 -15.41 -16.52 7.50
CA ALA A 46 -15.27 -16.44 6.05
C ALA A 46 -15.89 -15.15 5.49
N ASP A 47 -17.10 -14.80 5.93
CA ASP A 47 -17.77 -13.56 5.53
C ASP A 47 -16.95 -12.31 5.93
N ILE A 48 -16.37 -12.31 7.14
CA ILE A 48 -15.49 -11.22 7.57
C ILE A 48 -14.18 -11.22 6.78
N GLY A 49 -13.68 -12.39 6.40
CA GLY A 49 -12.52 -12.54 5.52
C GLY A 49 -12.72 -11.89 4.16
N GLU A 50 -13.91 -12.03 3.56
CA GLU A 50 -14.31 -11.32 2.34
C GLU A 50 -14.26 -9.80 2.53
N GLN A 51 -14.85 -9.29 3.63
CA GLN A 51 -14.80 -7.85 3.95
C GLN A 51 -13.37 -7.33 4.15
N ILE A 52 -12.47 -8.14 4.72
CA ILE A 52 -11.06 -7.77 4.83
C ILE A 52 -10.43 -7.63 3.44
N ALA A 53 -10.70 -8.56 2.53
CA ALA A 53 -10.17 -8.50 1.17
C ALA A 53 -10.71 -7.27 0.40
N GLU A 54 -11.98 -6.92 0.57
CA GLU A 54 -12.56 -5.69 0.00
C GLU A 54 -11.89 -4.43 0.56
N ASN A 55 -11.71 -4.35 1.88
CA ASN A 55 -11.03 -3.22 2.51
C ASN A 55 -9.55 -3.14 2.13
N ASP A 56 -8.87 -4.27 1.90
CA ASP A 56 -7.49 -4.30 1.40
C ASP A 56 -7.40 -3.78 -0.04
N LEU A 57 -8.39 -4.12 -0.89
CA LEU A 57 -8.52 -3.55 -2.24
C LEU A 57 -8.67 -2.02 -2.18
N ASP A 58 -9.54 -1.51 -1.30
CA ASP A 58 -9.72 -0.07 -1.08
C ASP A 58 -8.41 0.60 -0.64
N GLN A 59 -7.70 0.00 0.31
CA GLN A 59 -6.42 0.49 0.79
C GLN A 59 -5.36 0.52 -0.31
N GLN A 60 -5.27 -0.55 -1.11
CA GLN A 60 -4.31 -0.64 -2.21
C GLN A 60 -4.65 0.38 -3.31
N THR A 61 -5.94 0.58 -3.60
CA THR A 61 -6.41 1.60 -4.55
C THR A 61 -5.99 3.00 -4.09
N GLN A 62 -6.27 3.38 -2.84
CA GLN A 62 -5.84 4.68 -2.29
C GLN A 62 -4.32 4.85 -2.29
N SER A 63 -3.58 3.78 -2.01
CA SER A 63 -2.11 3.80 -2.06
C SER A 63 -1.58 4.01 -3.47
N THR A 64 -2.20 3.37 -4.46
CA THR A 64 -1.87 3.51 -5.88
C THR A 64 -2.18 4.92 -6.38
N LEU A 65 -3.37 5.45 -6.08
CA LEU A 65 -3.75 6.82 -6.42
C LEU A 65 -2.78 7.85 -5.82
N TYR A 66 -2.40 7.67 -4.56
CA TYR A 66 -1.40 8.53 -3.92
C TYR A 66 -0.04 8.49 -4.64
N SER A 67 0.39 7.31 -5.06
CA SER A 67 1.65 7.14 -5.81
C SER A 67 1.58 7.77 -7.20
N ILE A 68 0.43 7.69 -7.87
CA ILE A 68 0.17 8.34 -9.16
C ILE A 68 0.22 9.87 -9.00
N ASP A 69 -0.45 10.41 -7.97
CA ASP A 69 -0.42 11.84 -7.68
C ASP A 69 1.02 12.33 -7.42
N GLN A 70 1.80 11.58 -6.63
CA GLN A 70 3.20 11.91 -6.39
C GLN A 70 4.02 11.92 -7.70
N ALA A 71 3.87 10.91 -8.53
CA ALA A 71 4.57 10.82 -9.81
C ALA A 71 4.12 11.93 -10.77
N TYR A 72 2.83 12.26 -10.79
CA TYR A 72 2.28 13.35 -11.59
C TYR A 72 2.90 14.71 -11.20
N TRP A 73 2.85 15.08 -9.92
CA TRP A 73 3.39 16.35 -9.46
C TRP A 73 4.92 16.41 -9.57
N LEU A 74 5.62 15.27 -9.44
CA LEU A 74 7.04 15.19 -9.72
C LEU A 74 7.34 15.53 -11.19
N ALA A 75 6.59 14.96 -12.14
CA ALA A 75 6.76 15.24 -13.56
C ALA A 75 6.45 16.71 -13.90
N VAL A 76 5.39 17.28 -13.32
CA VAL A 76 5.08 18.72 -13.44
C VAL A 76 6.21 19.57 -12.90
N SER A 77 6.76 19.26 -11.72
CA SER A 77 7.91 19.94 -11.13
C SER A 77 9.12 19.94 -12.05
N LEU A 78 9.47 18.76 -12.59
CA LEU A 78 10.62 18.60 -13.49
C LEU A 78 10.43 19.37 -14.80
N LYS A 79 9.21 19.44 -15.33
CA LYS A 79 8.90 20.28 -16.51
C LYS A 79 9.11 21.76 -16.22
N GLN A 80 8.63 22.24 -15.08
CA GLN A 80 8.85 23.63 -14.67
C GLN A 80 10.34 23.93 -14.45
N LYS A 81 11.08 22.99 -13.84
CA LYS A 81 12.53 23.12 -13.66
C LYS A 81 13.31 23.09 -14.98
N GLN A 82 12.85 22.29 -15.97
CA GLN A 82 13.40 22.33 -17.33
C GLN A 82 13.25 23.72 -17.95
N LYS A 83 12.07 24.31 -17.88
CA LYS A 83 11.83 25.69 -18.38
C LYS A 83 12.71 26.71 -17.67
N LEU A 84 12.87 26.60 -16.34
CA LEU A 84 13.75 27.45 -15.55
C LEU A 84 15.22 27.29 -15.97
N ALA A 85 15.68 26.07 -16.19
CA ALA A 85 17.06 25.80 -16.63
C ALA A 85 17.36 26.44 -18.02
N ILE A 86 16.39 26.37 -18.94
CA ILE A 86 16.49 27.02 -20.25
C ILE A 86 16.57 28.54 -20.08
N SER A 87 15.70 29.14 -19.27
CA SER A 87 15.74 30.60 -19.00
C SER A 87 17.04 31.01 -18.33
N TYR A 88 17.56 30.21 -17.40
CA TYR A 88 18.85 30.48 -16.76
C TYR A 88 20.00 30.39 -17.74
N ARG A 89 20.05 29.36 -18.61
CA ARG A 89 21.07 29.25 -19.67
C ARG A 89 21.05 30.51 -20.56
N ASP A 90 19.88 30.97 -20.96
CA ASP A 90 19.76 32.15 -21.84
C ASP A 90 20.28 33.42 -21.16
N LEU A 91 20.04 33.58 -19.86
CA LEU A 91 20.63 34.67 -19.07
C LEU A 91 22.16 34.61 -19.01
N VAL A 92 22.71 33.43 -18.76
CA VAL A 92 24.17 33.23 -18.67
C VAL A 92 24.84 33.37 -20.05
N LYS A 93 24.20 32.87 -21.14
CA LYS A 93 24.70 33.06 -22.52
C LYS A 93 24.76 34.55 -22.89
N LYS A 94 23.73 35.32 -22.54
CA LYS A 94 23.75 36.76 -22.76
C LYS A 94 24.90 37.46 -22.02
N LEU A 95 25.12 37.10 -20.74
CA LEU A 95 26.25 37.61 -20.00
C LEU A 95 27.59 37.23 -20.65
N ASN A 96 27.71 35.99 -21.14
CA ASN A 96 28.90 35.49 -21.83
C ASN A 96 29.19 36.32 -23.10
N GLU A 97 28.18 36.58 -23.92
CA GLU A 97 28.36 37.44 -25.10
C GLU A 97 28.82 38.87 -24.75
N ASP A 98 28.23 39.44 -23.71
CA ASP A 98 28.59 40.80 -23.27
C ASP A 98 30.03 40.83 -22.72
N VAL A 99 30.43 39.84 -21.91
CA VAL A 99 31.82 39.74 -21.39
C VAL A 99 32.83 39.54 -22.52
N HIS A 100 32.55 38.70 -23.53
CA HIS A 100 33.43 38.51 -24.66
C HIS A 100 33.62 39.79 -25.50
N LYS A 101 32.56 40.61 -25.67
CA LYS A 101 32.68 41.93 -26.28
C LYS A 101 33.58 42.87 -25.46
N MET A 102 33.43 42.87 -24.12
CA MET A 102 34.27 43.65 -23.22
C MET A 102 35.74 43.24 -23.28
N ILE A 103 36.05 41.95 -23.41
CA ILE A 103 37.40 41.41 -23.60
C ILE A 103 38.00 41.96 -24.90
N GLN A 104 37.24 41.95 -26.00
CA GLN A 104 37.69 42.52 -27.28
C GLN A 104 38.00 43.99 -27.21
N GLN A 105 37.31 44.72 -26.33
CA GLN A 105 37.51 46.16 -26.08
C GLN A 105 38.61 46.44 -25.02
N GLY A 106 39.17 45.36 -24.42
CA GLY A 106 40.21 45.52 -23.39
C GLY A 106 39.70 45.92 -22.00
N VAL A 107 38.38 45.87 -21.75
CA VAL A 107 37.74 46.28 -20.49
C VAL A 107 37.55 45.10 -19.53
N ALA A 108 37.52 43.85 -20.00
CA ALA A 108 37.44 42.63 -19.18
C ALA A 108 38.63 41.71 -19.45
N THR A 109 38.91 40.82 -18.47
CA THR A 109 40.05 39.90 -18.56
C THR A 109 39.61 38.56 -19.24
N LYS A 110 40.58 37.85 -19.83
CA LYS A 110 40.37 36.49 -20.35
C LYS A 110 39.89 35.54 -19.26
N ALA A 111 40.29 35.75 -17.99
CA ALA A 111 39.85 34.93 -16.86
C ALA A 111 38.34 35.11 -16.59
N ASP A 112 37.80 36.32 -16.77
CA ASP A 112 36.36 36.55 -16.59
C ASP A 112 35.55 35.86 -17.67
N GLY A 113 36.02 35.86 -18.92
CA GLY A 113 35.40 35.07 -20.01
C GLY A 113 35.33 33.57 -19.68
N LEU A 114 36.46 33.00 -19.26
CA LEU A 114 36.53 31.56 -18.90
C LEU A 114 35.60 31.22 -17.72
N LYS A 115 35.40 32.10 -16.74
CA LYS A 115 34.45 31.88 -15.64
C LYS A 115 33.01 31.78 -16.16
N VAL A 116 32.63 32.63 -17.09
CA VAL A 116 31.27 32.63 -17.67
C VAL A 116 31.08 31.45 -18.61
N ASP A 117 32.13 31.04 -19.38
CA ASP A 117 32.07 29.80 -20.22
C ASP A 117 31.79 28.59 -19.36
N VAL A 118 32.41 28.45 -18.19
CA VAL A 118 32.13 27.35 -17.26
C VAL A 118 30.67 27.40 -16.81
N LYS A 119 30.12 28.59 -16.53
CA LYS A 119 28.69 28.72 -16.15
C LYS A 119 27.72 28.36 -17.26
N VAL A 120 28.04 28.68 -18.52
CA VAL A 120 27.25 28.24 -19.68
C VAL A 120 27.20 26.70 -19.73
N ASN A 121 28.35 26.05 -19.62
CA ASN A 121 28.46 24.60 -19.63
C ASN A 121 27.69 23.95 -18.46
N GLU A 122 27.78 24.53 -17.26
CA GLU A 122 26.99 24.08 -16.10
C GLU A 122 25.48 24.22 -16.36
N ALA A 123 25.04 25.31 -16.96
CA ALA A 123 23.62 25.51 -17.29
C ALA A 123 23.12 24.51 -18.36
N GLU A 124 23.93 24.19 -19.35
CA GLU A 124 23.61 23.17 -20.37
C GLU A 124 23.52 21.76 -19.75
N MET A 125 24.43 21.44 -18.82
CA MET A 125 24.34 20.19 -18.06
C MET A 125 23.04 20.09 -17.24
N GLN A 126 22.62 21.19 -16.62
CA GLN A 126 21.36 21.23 -15.85
C GLN A 126 20.13 21.00 -16.73
N ILE A 127 20.14 21.50 -17.98
CA ILE A 127 19.05 21.22 -18.95
C ILE A 127 18.99 19.73 -19.25
N THR A 128 20.11 19.11 -19.58
CA THR A 128 20.17 17.66 -19.87
C THR A 128 19.68 16.84 -18.68
N GLN A 129 20.11 17.18 -17.46
CA GLN A 129 19.62 16.51 -16.25
C GLN A 129 18.12 16.67 -16.03
N ALA A 130 17.57 17.87 -16.32
CA ALA A 130 16.15 18.12 -16.20
C ALA A 130 15.34 17.37 -17.27
N GLU A 131 15.84 17.25 -18.50
CA GLU A 131 15.25 16.50 -19.60
C GLU A 131 15.20 15.00 -19.30
N ASP A 132 16.32 14.43 -18.88
CA ASP A 132 16.41 13.03 -18.49
C ASP A 132 15.50 12.72 -17.29
N GLY A 133 15.50 13.59 -16.26
CA GLY A 133 14.63 13.45 -15.12
C GLY A 133 13.14 13.51 -15.50
N LEU A 134 12.77 14.41 -16.40
CA LEU A 134 11.39 14.53 -16.90
C LEU A 134 10.99 13.28 -17.70
N ALA A 135 11.84 12.77 -18.57
CA ALA A 135 11.57 11.55 -19.33
C ALA A 135 11.35 10.36 -18.38
N LEU A 136 12.24 10.16 -17.42
CA LEU A 136 12.11 9.09 -16.42
C LEU A 136 10.85 9.22 -15.56
N SER A 137 10.48 10.44 -15.14
CA SER A 137 9.28 10.66 -14.34
C SER A 137 8.00 10.40 -15.12
N LYS A 138 7.96 10.75 -16.41
CA LYS A 138 6.84 10.41 -17.32
C LYS A 138 6.75 8.90 -17.56
N MET A 139 7.87 8.19 -17.71
CA MET A 139 7.89 6.72 -17.77
C MET A 139 7.35 6.07 -16.49
N LEU A 140 7.73 6.57 -15.33
CA LEU A 140 7.20 6.10 -14.04
C LEU A 140 5.69 6.31 -13.95
N LEU A 141 5.19 7.48 -14.36
CA LEU A 141 3.77 7.77 -14.38
C LEU A 141 3.02 6.83 -15.33
N CYS A 142 3.54 6.59 -16.53
CA CYS A 142 2.98 5.63 -17.47
C CYS A 142 2.89 4.23 -16.85
N GLN A 143 3.96 3.77 -16.19
CA GLN A 143 4.00 2.46 -15.55
C GLN A 143 2.94 2.34 -14.43
N LEU A 144 2.78 3.37 -13.59
CA LEU A 144 1.78 3.38 -12.53
C LEU A 144 0.34 3.42 -13.06
N CYS A 145 0.12 4.06 -14.22
CA CYS A 145 -1.19 4.14 -14.88
C CYS A 145 -1.49 2.94 -15.81
N GLY A 146 -0.56 1.98 -15.94
CA GLY A 146 -0.71 0.85 -16.85
C GLY A 146 -0.62 1.23 -18.33
N ILE A 147 -0.01 2.39 -18.66
CA ILE A 147 0.23 2.88 -20.02
C ILE A 147 1.61 2.41 -20.48
N PRO A 148 1.80 2.09 -21.77
CA PRO A 148 3.13 1.75 -22.28
C PRO A 148 4.17 2.83 -21.99
N MET A 149 5.33 2.47 -21.41
CA MET A 149 6.38 3.42 -20.98
C MET A 149 6.99 4.26 -22.10
N ASN A 150 6.86 3.82 -23.35
CA ASN A 150 7.34 4.53 -24.54
C ASN A 150 6.29 5.48 -25.15
N GLN A 151 5.12 5.59 -24.56
CA GLN A 151 4.08 6.52 -25.01
C GLN A 151 4.40 7.94 -24.56
N GLU A 152 4.41 8.88 -25.48
CA GLU A 152 4.50 10.29 -25.14
C GLU A 152 3.21 10.77 -24.49
N ILE A 153 3.34 11.35 -23.31
CA ILE A 153 2.23 11.94 -22.56
C ILE A 153 2.50 13.40 -22.29
N THR A 154 1.43 14.23 -22.36
CA THR A 154 1.42 15.62 -21.93
C THR A 154 0.57 15.74 -20.67
N LEU A 155 1.04 16.50 -19.69
CA LEU A 155 0.33 16.68 -18.43
C LEU A 155 -0.48 17.98 -18.47
N ALA A 156 -1.70 17.96 -17.93
CA ALA A 156 -2.61 19.09 -17.96
C ALA A 156 -2.08 20.36 -17.28
N ASP A 157 -1.13 20.20 -16.35
CA ASP A 157 -0.57 21.29 -15.54
C ASP A 157 0.89 21.62 -15.90
N GLU A 158 1.52 20.92 -16.89
CA GLU A 158 2.97 21.10 -17.18
C GLU A 158 3.30 22.49 -17.76
N ASP A 159 2.32 23.18 -18.34
CA ASP A 159 2.51 24.49 -18.96
C ASP A 159 1.92 25.67 -18.16
N LYS A 160 1.28 25.39 -17.02
CA LYS A 160 0.71 26.44 -16.17
C LYS A 160 1.81 27.20 -15.43
N GLU A 161 1.86 28.52 -15.59
CA GLU A 161 2.84 29.38 -14.90
C GLU A 161 2.60 29.48 -13.39
N THR A 162 1.36 29.31 -12.97
CA THR A 162 0.95 29.31 -11.56
C THR A 162 0.00 28.15 -11.32
N LEU A 163 0.38 27.25 -10.43
CA LEU A 163 -0.49 26.16 -10.05
C LEU A 163 -1.62 26.68 -9.17
N ALA A 164 -2.87 26.53 -9.63
CA ALA A 164 -4.02 26.92 -8.84
C ALA A 164 -4.05 26.15 -7.52
N LEU A 165 -3.78 26.83 -6.43
CA LEU A 165 -3.79 26.27 -5.07
C LEU A 165 -5.25 26.19 -4.59
N SER A 166 -6.01 25.24 -5.15
CA SER A 166 -7.37 24.95 -4.71
C SER A 166 -7.31 24.09 -3.45
N GLY A 167 -7.38 24.73 -2.30
CA GLY A 167 -7.49 24.04 -1.03
C GLY A 167 -7.93 25.04 0.02
N THR A 168 -9.18 24.99 0.45
CA THR A 168 -9.62 25.71 1.64
C THR A 168 -8.81 25.25 2.84
N PRO A 169 -8.10 26.13 3.54
CA PRO A 169 -7.49 25.77 4.80
C PRO A 169 -8.60 25.28 5.75
N VAL A 170 -8.45 24.10 6.30
CA VAL A 170 -9.31 23.63 7.40
C VAL A 170 -8.88 24.43 8.65
N ASP A 171 -9.41 25.62 8.80
CA ASP A 171 -8.93 26.58 9.81
C ASP A 171 -9.71 26.57 11.13
N THR A 172 -10.87 25.92 11.18
CA THR A 172 -11.68 25.89 12.39
C THR A 172 -11.43 24.60 13.17
N GLU A 173 -11.21 24.70 14.49
CA GLU A 173 -10.96 23.54 15.38
C GLU A 173 -12.09 22.52 15.30
N GLN A 174 -13.33 22.98 15.14
CA GLN A 174 -14.51 22.13 14.93
C GLN A 174 -14.48 21.34 13.62
N GLN A 175 -13.96 21.92 12.53
CA GLN A 175 -13.78 21.21 11.26
C GLN A 175 -12.68 20.16 11.34
N LYS A 176 -11.65 20.39 12.16
CA LYS A 176 -10.57 19.42 12.39
C LYS A 176 -11.09 18.20 13.14
N VAL A 177 -11.85 18.41 14.21
CA VAL A 177 -12.44 17.33 15.01
C VAL A 177 -13.42 16.51 14.15
N ALA A 178 -14.31 17.16 13.41
CA ALA A 178 -15.25 16.48 12.52
C ALA A 178 -14.54 15.67 11.41
N ALA A 179 -13.44 16.21 10.86
CA ALA A 179 -12.64 15.51 9.88
C ALA A 179 -11.92 14.29 10.49
N GLN A 180 -11.43 14.38 11.71
CA GLN A 180 -10.81 13.27 12.44
C GLN A 180 -11.81 12.16 12.74
N ASP A 181 -13.01 12.48 13.24
CA ASP A 181 -14.05 11.50 13.52
C ASP A 181 -14.54 10.82 12.23
N SER A 182 -14.67 11.58 11.13
CA SER A 182 -14.99 11.02 9.83
C SER A 182 -13.92 10.06 9.33
N ALA A 183 -12.64 10.43 9.45
CA ALA A 183 -11.51 9.60 9.03
C ALA A 183 -11.45 8.27 9.79
N LEU A 184 -11.82 8.23 11.07
CA LEU A 184 -11.86 7.00 11.86
C LEU A 184 -12.89 5.98 11.31
N ASN A 185 -13.92 6.45 10.61
CA ASN A 185 -14.94 5.60 10.02
C ASN A 185 -14.67 5.24 8.56
N THR A 186 -13.91 6.05 7.82
CA THR A 186 -13.67 5.89 6.38
C THR A 186 -12.40 5.11 6.06
N ARG A 187 -11.41 5.08 6.97
CA ARG A 187 -10.12 4.44 6.70
C ARG A 187 -10.22 2.92 6.62
N PRO A 188 -9.78 2.32 5.48
CA PRO A 188 -9.83 0.87 5.29
C PRO A 188 -9.02 0.11 6.33
N GLU A 189 -7.87 0.64 6.77
CA GLU A 189 -7.01 0.00 7.76
C GLU A 189 -7.71 -0.24 9.10
N LEU A 190 -8.55 0.72 9.54
CA LEU A 190 -9.31 0.57 10.79
C LEU A 190 -10.44 -0.44 10.63
N ARG A 191 -11.11 -0.48 9.46
CA ARG A 191 -12.12 -1.50 9.17
C ARG A 191 -11.50 -2.90 9.16
N MET A 192 -10.32 -3.06 8.55
CA MET A 192 -9.59 -4.34 8.55
C MET A 192 -9.22 -4.79 9.97
N LEU A 193 -8.75 -3.89 10.83
CA LEU A 193 -8.45 -4.21 12.22
C LEU A 193 -9.70 -4.51 13.05
N GLN A 194 -10.80 -3.81 12.81
CA GLN A 194 -12.10 -4.14 13.42
C GLN A 194 -12.55 -5.54 12.99
N ASN A 195 -12.44 -5.86 11.72
CA ASN A 195 -12.74 -7.18 11.17
C ASN A 195 -11.83 -8.27 11.79
N ALA A 196 -10.53 -7.98 11.95
CA ALA A 196 -9.59 -8.90 12.62
C ALA A 196 -9.97 -9.15 14.09
N LEU A 197 -10.43 -8.11 14.79
CA LEU A 197 -10.97 -8.25 16.16
C LEU A 197 -12.23 -9.14 16.14
N ASP A 198 -13.13 -8.96 15.21
CA ASP A 198 -14.35 -9.74 15.11
C ASP A 198 -14.07 -11.19 14.73
N ILE A 199 -13.11 -11.46 13.83
CA ILE A 199 -12.58 -12.82 13.59
C ILE A 199 -12.07 -13.44 14.90
N SER A 200 -11.30 -12.70 15.71
CA SER A 200 -10.77 -13.24 16.96
C SER A 200 -11.86 -13.59 17.99
N LYS A 201 -12.97 -12.82 17.99
CA LYS A 201 -14.14 -13.12 18.80
C LYS A 201 -14.88 -14.38 18.31
N GLU A 202 -15.07 -14.52 16.99
CA GLU A 202 -15.67 -15.73 16.41
C GLU A 202 -14.77 -16.96 16.60
N ALA A 203 -13.43 -16.81 16.47
CA ALA A 203 -12.46 -17.86 16.80
C ALA A 203 -12.56 -18.28 18.28
N THR A 204 -12.81 -17.35 19.20
CA THR A 204 -13.08 -17.68 20.61
C THR A 204 -14.35 -18.53 20.76
N LYS A 205 -15.40 -18.28 19.94
CA LYS A 205 -16.60 -19.12 19.92
C LYS A 205 -16.30 -20.52 19.38
N MET A 206 -15.47 -20.63 18.33
CA MET A 206 -15.03 -21.94 17.81
C MET A 206 -14.26 -22.75 18.86
N VAL A 207 -13.38 -22.10 19.62
CA VAL A 207 -12.64 -22.76 20.70
C VAL A 207 -13.61 -23.22 21.82
N ARG A 208 -14.65 -22.43 22.13
CA ARG A 208 -15.69 -22.85 23.08
C ARG A 208 -16.49 -24.05 22.58
N ALA A 209 -16.75 -24.11 21.28
CA ALA A 209 -17.51 -25.18 20.66
C ALA A 209 -16.87 -26.57 20.88
N ILE A 210 -15.53 -26.64 21.04
CA ILE A 210 -14.82 -27.90 21.32
C ILE A 210 -15.33 -28.59 22.60
N ASN A 211 -15.83 -27.81 23.56
CA ASN A 211 -16.35 -28.32 24.85
C ASN A 211 -17.86 -28.60 24.83
N LEU A 212 -18.54 -28.39 23.68
CA LEU A 212 -19.97 -28.61 23.52
C LEU A 212 -20.24 -29.93 22.82
N PRO A 213 -21.45 -30.51 22.95
CA PRO A 213 -21.83 -31.71 22.21
C PRO A 213 -21.72 -31.51 20.69
N HIS A 214 -21.26 -32.56 19.98
CA HIS A 214 -21.22 -32.60 18.53
C HIS A 214 -22.16 -33.71 18.03
N VAL A 215 -23.00 -33.40 17.05
CA VAL A 215 -23.95 -34.34 16.43
C VAL A 215 -23.65 -34.40 14.96
N MET A 216 -23.41 -35.62 14.45
CA MET A 216 -23.14 -35.87 13.04
C MET A 216 -24.01 -37.00 12.52
N LEU A 217 -24.54 -36.82 11.33
CA LEU A 217 -25.13 -37.91 10.53
C LEU A 217 -23.98 -38.58 9.76
N THR A 218 -23.92 -39.90 9.86
CA THR A 218 -22.94 -40.70 9.14
C THR A 218 -23.63 -41.72 8.27
N GLY A 219 -23.13 -41.92 7.07
CA GLY A 219 -23.59 -42.98 6.16
C GLY A 219 -22.42 -43.52 5.38
N GLY A 220 -22.41 -44.81 5.13
CA GLY A 220 -21.36 -45.41 4.36
C GLY A 220 -21.76 -46.66 3.62
N TYR A 221 -21.06 -46.96 2.55
CA TYR A 221 -21.11 -48.21 1.83
C TYR A 221 -19.70 -48.75 1.73
N MET A 222 -19.53 -49.98 2.19
CA MET A 222 -18.26 -50.71 2.13
C MET A 222 -18.44 -51.97 1.35
N ILE A 223 -17.56 -52.23 0.41
CA ILE A 223 -17.50 -53.49 -0.35
C ILE A 223 -16.15 -54.15 -0.05
N SER A 224 -16.17 -55.43 0.21
CA SER A 224 -14.93 -56.18 0.42
C SER A 224 -15.03 -57.61 -0.07
N ASN A 225 -13.87 -58.22 -0.34
CA ASN A 225 -13.71 -59.60 -0.72
C ASN A 225 -12.40 -60.16 -0.12
N PRO A 226 -12.43 -61.16 0.79
CA PRO A 226 -13.62 -61.69 1.45
C PRO A 226 -14.24 -60.66 2.42
N ASN A 227 -15.51 -60.89 2.77
CA ASN A 227 -16.24 -60.02 3.69
C ASN A 227 -16.62 -60.80 4.96
N VAL A 228 -16.39 -60.22 6.12
CA VAL A 228 -16.73 -60.79 7.42
C VAL A 228 -18.23 -61.08 7.60
N PHE A 229 -19.07 -60.27 6.98
CA PHE A 229 -20.54 -60.40 7.09
C PHE A 229 -21.14 -61.49 6.22
N ASN A 230 -20.38 -62.07 5.26
CA ASN A 230 -20.80 -63.22 4.46
C ASN A 230 -20.08 -64.51 4.81
N GLY A 231 -19.49 -64.62 6.00
CA GLY A 231 -18.76 -65.79 6.43
C GLY A 231 -17.39 -65.98 5.73
N PHE A 232 -16.74 -64.90 5.34
CA PHE A 232 -15.45 -64.88 4.64
C PHE A 232 -15.43 -65.60 3.28
N GLN A 233 -16.62 -65.70 2.61
CA GLN A 233 -16.66 -66.23 1.24
C GLN A 233 -15.88 -65.37 0.28
N LYS A 234 -15.19 -65.95 -0.69
CA LYS A 234 -14.45 -65.25 -1.74
C LYS A 234 -15.38 -64.64 -2.78
N LYS A 235 -16.21 -63.67 -2.34
CA LYS A 235 -17.19 -62.94 -3.15
C LYS A 235 -17.25 -61.51 -2.68
N PHE A 236 -17.30 -60.61 -3.61
CA PHE A 236 -17.55 -59.20 -3.27
C PHE A 236 -18.95 -59.05 -2.66
N THR A 237 -18.99 -58.50 -1.47
CA THR A 237 -20.24 -58.24 -0.76
C THR A 237 -20.18 -56.84 -0.22
N GLY A 238 -21.24 -56.05 -0.50
CA GLY A 238 -21.38 -54.67 0.00
C GLY A 238 -22.26 -54.65 1.25
N VAL A 239 -21.88 -53.75 2.16
CA VAL A 239 -22.65 -53.46 3.38
C VAL A 239 -22.82 -51.95 3.46
N TRP A 240 -24.02 -51.50 3.75
CA TRP A 240 -24.32 -50.11 4.00
C TRP A 240 -24.62 -49.86 5.49
N ASN A 241 -24.34 -48.67 5.96
CA ASN A 241 -24.70 -48.22 7.29
C ASN A 241 -25.19 -46.79 7.25
N VAL A 242 -26.13 -46.45 8.09
CA VAL A 242 -26.58 -45.09 8.39
C VAL A 242 -26.72 -44.96 9.89
N GLY A 243 -26.21 -43.88 10.46
CA GLY A 243 -26.27 -43.67 11.90
C GLY A 243 -26.12 -42.21 12.28
N VAL A 244 -26.46 -41.93 13.51
CA VAL A 244 -26.18 -40.64 14.17
C VAL A 244 -25.07 -40.83 15.19
N MET A 245 -24.01 -40.05 15.03
CA MET A 245 -22.90 -40.02 16.00
C MET A 245 -23.06 -38.80 16.90
N VAL A 246 -23.13 -39.03 18.21
CA VAL A 246 -23.15 -37.97 19.21
C VAL A 246 -21.88 -38.09 20.03
N HIS A 247 -21.09 -37.02 20.02
CA HIS A 247 -19.87 -36.91 20.83
C HIS A 247 -20.05 -35.82 21.90
N VAL A 248 -19.96 -36.19 23.17
CA VAL A 248 -20.08 -35.28 24.31
C VAL A 248 -18.78 -35.30 25.10
N PRO A 249 -17.97 -34.23 25.07
CA PRO A 249 -16.77 -34.15 25.89
C PRO A 249 -17.16 -33.95 27.36
N VAL A 250 -16.95 -34.99 28.20
CA VAL A 250 -17.36 -34.94 29.62
C VAL A 250 -16.25 -34.37 30.49
N TRP A 251 -14.99 -34.68 30.19
CA TRP A 251 -13.84 -34.27 30.98
C TRP A 251 -12.60 -34.14 30.11
N ASN A 252 -11.87 -33.01 30.28
CA ASN A 252 -10.64 -32.73 29.53
C ASN A 252 -9.55 -32.04 30.37
N TRP A 253 -9.53 -32.29 31.68
CA TRP A 253 -8.51 -31.72 32.60
C TRP A 253 -8.38 -30.19 32.53
N PHE A 254 -9.50 -29.48 32.32
CA PHE A 254 -9.57 -28.02 32.15
C PHE A 254 -8.90 -27.48 30.85
N ASP A 255 -8.41 -28.33 29.96
CA ASP A 255 -7.77 -27.92 28.70
C ASP A 255 -8.66 -26.94 27.91
N GLY A 256 -9.97 -27.24 27.80
CA GLY A 256 -10.91 -26.34 27.13
C GLY A 256 -11.03 -24.97 27.78
N ALA A 257 -10.98 -24.89 29.11
CA ALA A 257 -11.04 -23.62 29.83
C ALA A 257 -9.77 -22.77 29.58
N TYR A 258 -8.61 -23.38 29.59
CA TYR A 258 -7.36 -22.69 29.27
C TYR A 258 -7.30 -22.24 27.82
N LYS A 259 -7.74 -23.07 26.86
CA LYS A 259 -7.84 -22.68 25.43
C LYS A 259 -8.76 -21.49 25.22
N VAL A 260 -9.91 -21.44 25.89
CA VAL A 260 -10.83 -20.28 25.84
C VAL A 260 -10.19 -19.05 26.45
N ARG A 261 -9.43 -19.18 27.55
CA ARG A 261 -8.69 -18.03 28.13
C ARG A 261 -7.63 -17.50 27.17
N ALA A 262 -6.87 -18.41 26.51
CA ALA A 262 -5.89 -18.04 25.49
C ALA A 262 -6.54 -17.33 24.29
N ALA A 263 -7.67 -17.84 23.78
CA ALA A 263 -8.40 -17.21 22.68
C ALA A 263 -8.93 -15.81 23.07
N LYS A 264 -9.43 -15.63 24.31
CA LYS A 264 -9.84 -14.31 24.81
C LYS A 264 -8.64 -13.35 24.92
N ALA A 265 -7.49 -13.83 25.38
CA ALA A 265 -6.28 -13.01 25.43
C ALA A 265 -5.85 -12.56 24.02
N ALA A 266 -5.97 -13.42 23.00
CA ALA A 266 -5.76 -13.05 21.60
C ALA A 266 -6.74 -11.97 21.12
N SER A 267 -8.03 -12.05 21.53
CA SER A 267 -9.01 -10.99 21.23
C SER A 267 -8.66 -9.66 21.90
N ASN A 268 -8.14 -9.68 23.14
CA ASN A 268 -7.66 -8.48 23.81
C ASN A 268 -6.47 -7.85 23.09
N ILE A 269 -5.53 -8.66 22.58
CA ILE A 269 -4.40 -8.18 21.75
C ILE A 269 -4.92 -7.51 20.49
N ALA A 270 -5.91 -8.11 19.81
CA ALA A 270 -6.53 -7.50 18.63
C ALA A 270 -7.20 -6.17 18.93
N GLN A 271 -7.88 -6.05 20.10
CA GLN A 271 -8.47 -4.80 20.55
C GLN A 271 -7.41 -3.73 20.81
N MET A 272 -6.33 -4.08 21.51
CA MET A 272 -5.24 -3.14 21.80
C MET A 272 -4.56 -2.65 20.52
N ASN A 273 -4.39 -3.53 19.52
CA ASN A 273 -3.84 -3.15 18.21
C ASN A 273 -4.76 -2.16 17.47
N LEU A 274 -6.07 -2.36 17.55
CA LEU A 274 -7.06 -1.44 16.98
C LEU A 274 -6.96 -0.06 17.65
N ASP A 275 -6.90 -0.02 18.98
CA ASP A 275 -6.85 1.22 19.74
C ASP A 275 -5.53 1.97 19.50
N ASP A 276 -4.39 1.28 19.52
CA ASP A 276 -3.07 1.83 19.16
C ASP A 276 -3.04 2.40 17.73
N THR A 277 -3.67 1.70 16.79
CA THR A 277 -3.73 2.18 15.39
C THR A 277 -4.64 3.41 15.26
N ARG A 278 -5.73 3.50 16.04
CA ARG A 278 -6.54 4.73 16.09
C ARG A 278 -5.73 5.94 16.55
N GLU A 279 -4.94 5.78 17.60
CA GLU A 279 -4.07 6.85 18.09
C GLU A 279 -3.00 7.24 17.07
N LYS A 280 -2.38 6.26 16.39
CA LYS A 280 -1.42 6.51 15.31
C LYS A 280 -2.04 7.26 14.14
N ILE A 281 -3.26 6.92 13.75
CA ILE A 281 -3.98 7.62 12.68
C ILE A 281 -4.30 9.06 13.10
N HIS A 282 -4.74 9.28 14.34
CA HIS A 282 -4.97 10.62 14.85
C HIS A 282 -3.70 11.48 14.81
N LEU A 283 -2.57 10.90 15.22
CA LEU A 283 -1.26 11.56 15.12
C LEU A 283 -0.89 11.86 13.65
N GLN A 284 -1.10 10.91 12.73
CA GLN A 284 -0.81 11.06 11.31
C GLN A 284 -1.63 12.20 10.67
N ILE A 285 -2.93 12.29 11.00
CA ILE A 285 -3.80 13.38 10.53
C ILE A 285 -3.27 14.73 11.04
N THR A 286 -2.97 14.82 12.33
CA THR A 286 -2.42 16.04 12.93
C THR A 286 -1.09 16.45 12.27
N GLN A 287 -0.18 15.50 12.07
CA GLN A 287 1.09 15.75 11.37
C GLN A 287 0.86 16.23 9.94
N SER A 288 -0.10 15.63 9.21
CA SER A 288 -0.42 16.04 7.84
C SER A 288 -0.99 17.47 7.79
N GLN A 289 -1.82 17.85 8.75
CA GLN A 289 -2.32 19.23 8.88
C GLN A 289 -1.18 20.23 9.15
N PHE A 290 -0.21 19.88 10.01
CA PHE A 290 0.98 20.71 10.22
C PHE A 290 1.82 20.85 8.96
N LYS A 291 2.02 19.77 8.19
CA LYS A 291 2.76 19.79 6.92
C LYS A 291 2.09 20.72 5.89
N VAL A 292 0.78 20.70 5.76
CA VAL A 292 0.05 21.63 4.88
C VAL A 292 0.29 23.09 5.29
N LYS A 293 0.20 23.41 6.58
CA LYS A 293 0.47 24.76 7.08
C LYS A 293 1.93 25.21 6.88
N GLU A 294 2.86 24.28 7.08
CA GLU A 294 4.28 24.52 6.84
C GLU A 294 4.56 24.80 5.36
N ALA A 295 4.01 23.96 4.44
CA ALA A 295 4.15 24.14 3.00
C ALA A 295 3.59 25.49 2.55
N GLN A 296 2.44 25.90 3.07
CA GLN A 296 1.85 27.22 2.77
C GLN A 296 2.76 28.37 3.22
N LYS A 297 3.35 28.28 4.42
CA LYS A 297 4.31 29.29 4.91
C LYS A 297 5.57 29.32 4.06
N LYS A 298 6.11 28.16 3.67
CA LYS A 298 7.27 28.04 2.77
C LYS A 298 6.99 28.70 1.43
N LEU A 299 5.82 28.48 0.84
CA LEU A 299 5.40 29.12 -0.41
C LEU A 299 5.37 30.64 -0.28
N ASN A 300 4.75 31.17 0.79
CA ASN A 300 4.71 32.61 1.03
C ASN A 300 6.11 33.22 1.19
N MET A 301 7.05 32.50 1.81
CA MET A 301 8.44 32.94 1.91
C MET A 301 9.16 32.86 0.55
N ALA A 302 8.95 31.79 -0.22
CA ALA A 302 9.53 31.66 -1.55
C ALA A 302 9.08 32.78 -2.48
N MET A 303 7.80 33.16 -2.44
CA MET A 303 7.27 34.30 -3.22
C MET A 303 7.93 35.62 -2.85
N LYS A 304 8.21 35.88 -1.58
CA LYS A 304 8.97 37.06 -1.13
C LYS A 304 10.42 37.02 -1.62
N ASN A 305 11.05 35.82 -1.54
CA ASN A 305 12.42 35.64 -1.99
C ASN A 305 12.58 35.92 -3.50
N ILE A 306 11.59 35.51 -4.32
CA ILE A 306 11.61 35.79 -5.75
C ILE A 306 11.63 37.30 -6.00
N ALA A 307 10.73 38.07 -5.39
CA ALA A 307 10.68 39.50 -5.57
C ALA A 307 12.01 40.18 -5.25
N SER A 308 12.70 39.72 -4.18
CA SER A 308 14.02 40.18 -3.80
C SER A 308 15.12 39.75 -4.79
N ALA A 309 15.04 38.54 -5.30
CA ALA A 309 16.02 37.99 -6.24
C ALA A 309 15.90 38.63 -7.64
N ASP A 310 14.66 38.88 -8.10
CA ASP A 310 14.39 39.60 -9.36
C ASP A 310 14.99 41.02 -9.32
N GLU A 311 14.76 41.75 -8.22
CA GLU A 311 15.30 43.09 -8.06
C GLU A 311 16.83 43.10 -7.93
N ASN A 312 17.39 42.13 -7.18
CA ASN A 312 18.84 41.95 -7.10
C ASN A 312 19.48 41.69 -8.47
N LEU A 313 18.86 40.79 -9.27
CA LEU A 313 19.32 40.51 -10.64
C LEU A 313 19.21 41.74 -11.54
N ARG A 314 18.12 42.52 -11.42
CA ARG A 314 17.94 43.77 -12.16
C ARG A 314 19.03 44.80 -11.81
N CYS A 315 19.30 45.02 -10.53
CA CYS A 315 20.34 45.90 -10.06
C CYS A 315 21.73 45.47 -10.49
N ALA A 316 22.05 44.17 -10.38
CA ALA A 316 23.36 43.64 -10.81
C ALA A 316 23.58 43.81 -12.32
N ASN A 317 22.57 43.54 -13.14
CA ASN A 317 22.66 43.75 -14.60
C ASN A 317 22.82 45.23 -14.98
N LEU A 318 22.18 46.16 -14.26
CA LEU A 318 22.35 47.59 -14.46
C LEU A 318 23.75 48.02 -14.03
N GLY A 319 24.19 47.68 -12.81
CA GLY A 319 25.51 48.03 -12.31
C GLY A 319 26.66 47.50 -13.18
N PHE A 320 26.48 46.31 -13.76
CA PHE A 320 27.44 45.76 -14.72
C PHE A 320 27.51 46.57 -16.01
N LYS A 321 26.38 46.99 -16.57
CA LYS A 321 26.32 47.83 -17.78
C LYS A 321 26.98 49.20 -17.53
N GLU A 322 26.81 49.77 -16.35
CA GLU A 322 27.41 51.04 -15.95
C GLU A 322 28.89 50.89 -15.48
N GLY A 323 29.41 49.67 -15.47
CA GLY A 323 30.79 49.41 -15.05
C GLY A 323 31.06 49.53 -13.53
N VAL A 324 30.00 49.50 -12.72
CA VAL A 324 30.07 49.64 -11.24
C VAL A 324 30.11 48.28 -10.54
N MET A 325 29.68 47.20 -11.22
CA MET A 325 29.66 45.81 -10.72
C MET A 325 30.53 44.91 -11.58
N GLU A 326 31.15 43.91 -10.94
CA GLU A 326 31.97 42.89 -11.60
C GLU A 326 31.14 41.78 -12.20
N VAL A 327 31.71 41.02 -13.14
CA VAL A 327 31.11 39.83 -13.75
C VAL A 327 30.67 38.83 -12.69
N THR A 328 31.47 38.66 -11.63
CA THR A 328 31.22 37.76 -10.50
C THR A 328 29.96 38.12 -9.73
N ASP A 329 29.63 39.39 -9.59
CA ASP A 329 28.44 39.87 -8.88
C ASP A 329 27.16 39.53 -9.69
N VAL A 330 27.23 39.72 -11.01
CA VAL A 330 26.12 39.35 -11.91
C VAL A 330 25.88 37.82 -11.89
N MET A 331 26.95 37.03 -11.97
CA MET A 331 26.87 35.57 -11.87
C MET A 331 26.26 35.13 -10.54
N ALA A 332 26.62 35.76 -9.44
CA ALA A 332 26.07 35.51 -8.12
C ALA A 332 24.57 35.86 -8.07
N ALA A 333 24.17 37.01 -8.62
CA ALA A 333 22.75 37.42 -8.72
C ALA A 333 21.92 36.47 -9.60
N GLN A 334 22.44 36.03 -10.75
CA GLN A 334 21.79 35.04 -11.63
C GLN A 334 21.60 33.70 -10.92
N THR A 335 22.62 33.25 -10.17
CA THR A 335 22.55 32.00 -9.40
C THR A 335 21.49 32.11 -8.27
N ALA A 336 21.49 33.25 -7.55
CA ALA A 336 20.49 33.53 -6.50
C ALA A 336 19.06 33.56 -7.06
N TRP A 337 18.88 34.18 -8.23
CA TRP A 337 17.61 34.20 -8.93
C TRP A 337 17.14 32.80 -9.33
N GLN A 338 18.00 32.01 -9.96
CA GLN A 338 17.70 30.62 -10.33
C GLN A 338 17.27 29.78 -9.11
N LYS A 339 18.02 29.94 -7.99
CA LYS A 339 17.72 29.24 -6.72
C LYS A 339 16.37 29.66 -6.16
N ALA A 340 16.04 30.97 -6.18
CA ALA A 340 14.74 31.47 -5.70
C ALA A 340 13.59 30.95 -6.54
N GLN A 341 13.73 30.93 -7.87
CA GLN A 341 12.72 30.37 -8.79
C GLN A 341 12.53 28.86 -8.57
N SER A 342 13.62 28.10 -8.42
CA SER A 342 13.55 26.67 -8.10
C SER A 342 12.83 26.41 -6.76
N GLN A 343 13.14 27.20 -5.73
CA GLN A 343 12.48 27.11 -4.42
C GLN A 343 10.97 27.41 -4.49
N LYS A 344 10.56 28.34 -5.35
CA LYS A 344 9.12 28.59 -5.59
C LYS A 344 8.46 27.36 -6.19
N ILE A 345 9.04 26.80 -7.27
CA ILE A 345 8.50 25.59 -7.92
C ILE A 345 8.36 24.46 -6.88
N ASP A 346 9.41 24.22 -6.10
CA ASP A 346 9.40 23.19 -5.07
C ASP A 346 8.32 23.45 -4.01
N ALA A 347 8.14 24.71 -3.58
CA ALA A 347 7.13 25.08 -2.59
C ALA A 347 5.70 24.95 -3.12
N GLU A 348 5.43 25.30 -4.39
CA GLU A 348 4.12 25.12 -5.03
C GLU A 348 3.76 23.62 -5.10
N ILE A 349 4.70 22.79 -5.50
CA ILE A 349 4.51 21.33 -5.57
C ILE A 349 4.35 20.73 -4.15
N ASP A 350 5.11 21.20 -3.17
CA ASP A 350 5.02 20.72 -1.77
C ASP A 350 3.62 21.01 -1.18
N VAL A 351 3.01 22.17 -1.50
CA VAL A 351 1.63 22.45 -1.11
C VAL A 351 0.66 21.45 -1.73
N LYS A 352 0.82 21.08 -3.01
CA LYS A 352 -0.02 20.07 -3.66
C LYS A 352 0.16 18.68 -3.03
N LEU A 353 1.39 18.24 -2.86
CA LEU A 353 1.71 16.93 -2.29
C LEU A 353 1.25 16.79 -0.83
N THR A 354 1.41 17.85 -0.04
CA THR A 354 0.93 17.82 1.36
C THR A 354 -0.59 17.81 1.45
N GLN A 355 -1.30 18.46 0.52
CA GLN A 355 -2.74 18.38 0.41
C GLN A 355 -3.23 16.96 0.07
N VAL A 356 -2.62 16.33 -0.94
CA VAL A 356 -2.91 14.93 -1.31
C VAL A 356 -2.61 14.00 -0.13
N GLY A 357 -1.48 14.24 0.58
CA GLY A 357 -1.12 13.51 1.78
C GLY A 357 -2.15 13.64 2.92
N LEU A 358 -2.73 14.84 3.08
CA LEU A 358 -3.80 15.06 4.05
C LEU A 358 -5.08 14.31 3.64
N ASN A 359 -5.46 14.35 2.36
CA ASN A 359 -6.62 13.61 1.85
C ASN A 359 -6.47 12.10 2.05
N LYS A 360 -5.25 11.56 1.84
CA LYS A 360 -4.94 10.15 2.17
C LYS A 360 -5.08 9.88 3.67
N ALA A 361 -4.54 10.77 4.51
CA ALA A 361 -4.62 10.62 5.97
C ALA A 361 -6.08 10.66 6.47
N LEU A 362 -6.95 11.39 5.79
CA LEU A 362 -8.39 11.46 6.08
C LEU A 362 -9.20 10.30 5.46
N GLY A 363 -8.59 9.47 4.60
CA GLY A 363 -9.27 8.37 3.92
C GLY A 363 -10.29 8.82 2.86
N ILE A 364 -10.10 10.01 2.28
CA ILE A 364 -11.00 10.61 1.27
C ILE A 364 -10.35 10.71 -0.12
N LEU A 365 -9.23 10.03 -0.32
CA LEU A 365 -8.57 9.97 -1.61
C LEU A 365 -9.36 9.03 -2.53
N GLN A 366 -10.00 9.59 -3.58
CA GLN A 366 -10.81 8.88 -4.57
C GLN A 366 -10.27 9.15 -5.97
#